data_d079566d93189fd7fd8e96e581f5089e
#
_entry.id   d079566d93189fd7fd8e96e581f5089e
#
_cell.length_a   1.000
_cell.length_b   1.000
_cell.length_c   1.000
_cell.angle_alpha   90.00
_cell.angle_beta   90.00
_cell.angle_gamma   90.00
#
_symmetry.space_group_name_H-M   'P 1'
#
loop_
_entity.id
_entity.type
_entity.pdbx_description
1 polymer ?
#
loop_
_entity_poly.entity_id
_entity_poly.type
_entity_poly.pdbx_seq_one_letter_code
_entity_poly.pdbx_strand_id
1 'polypeptide(L)'
;NQPEITDPEEAIAMHMSKFNDPEVVDNMIDLLDLGFPVKALAESVLTASVAAGWHTIDISLIIAPFMHEHIKSIAKEAGVNYVEGLDEPDVEKQARERQAIRARVSEGLADTPQDERDAGYDMAMEALDVLDKAEEDYETLQEAPEEPVEETQEPQMQRGLMARG
;
A
#
# COMPACT_ATOMS: atom_id res chain seq x y z
N ASN A 1 -10.18 19.82 -11.72
CA ASN A 1 -8.93 20.59 -11.85
C ASN A 1 -7.96 19.76 -12.67
N GLN A 2 -7.32 20.39 -13.65
CA GLN A 2 -6.21 19.75 -14.33
C GLN A 2 -5.02 19.73 -13.37
N PRO A 3 -4.22 18.66 -13.36
CA PRO A 3 -3.01 18.59 -12.54
C PRO A 3 -2.04 19.70 -12.98
N GLU A 4 -1.27 20.21 -12.02
CA GLU A 4 -0.32 21.29 -12.27
C GLU A 4 0.89 20.81 -13.10
N ILE A 5 1.31 19.56 -12.86
CA ILE A 5 2.48 18.93 -13.47
C ILE A 5 2.04 17.73 -14.31
N THR A 6 2.47 17.72 -15.57
CA THR A 6 2.16 16.63 -16.54
C THR A 6 3.41 15.90 -17.02
N ASP A 7 4.59 16.34 -16.61
CA ASP A 7 5.87 15.74 -16.97
C ASP A 7 6.48 15.02 -15.75
N PRO A 8 6.89 13.73 -15.88
CA PRO A 8 7.51 12.99 -14.78
C PRO A 8 8.82 13.61 -14.27
N GLU A 9 9.64 14.21 -15.12
CA GLU A 9 10.90 14.83 -14.70
C GLU A 9 10.63 16.09 -13.85
N GLU A 10 9.62 16.87 -14.21
CA GLU A 10 9.17 18.02 -13.44
C GLU A 10 8.59 17.58 -12.09
N ALA A 11 7.84 16.47 -12.05
CA ALA A 11 7.31 15.89 -10.82
C ALA A 11 8.44 15.43 -9.88
N ILE A 12 9.47 14.77 -10.40
CA ILE A 12 10.68 14.39 -9.64
C ILE A 12 11.34 15.65 -9.08
N ALA A 13 11.57 16.67 -9.90
CA ALA A 13 12.22 17.90 -9.46
C ALA A 13 11.44 18.60 -8.34
N MET A 14 10.12 18.61 -8.41
CA MET A 14 9.25 19.15 -7.37
C MET A 14 9.42 18.37 -6.06
N HIS A 15 9.39 17.03 -6.10
CA HIS A 15 9.59 16.21 -4.91
C HIS A 15 10.99 16.40 -4.32
N MET A 16 12.03 16.44 -5.16
CA MET A 16 13.40 16.69 -4.70
C MET A 16 13.53 18.05 -4.02
N SER A 17 12.85 19.09 -4.54
CA SER A 17 12.82 20.40 -3.89
C SER A 17 12.22 20.33 -2.46
N LYS A 18 11.21 19.51 -2.23
CA LYS A 18 10.62 19.31 -0.90
C LYS A 18 11.54 18.52 0.04
N PHE A 19 12.26 17.54 -0.48
CA PHE A 19 13.25 16.76 0.27
C PHE A 19 14.55 17.55 0.56
N ASN A 20 14.68 18.78 0.08
CA ASN A 20 15.72 19.69 0.53
C ASN A 20 15.37 20.42 1.84
N ASP A 21 14.11 20.31 2.31
CA ASP A 21 13.70 20.83 3.58
C ASP A 21 14.15 19.91 4.73
N PRO A 22 15.01 20.37 5.65
CA PRO A 22 15.53 19.53 6.74
C PRO A 22 14.41 18.98 7.63
N GLU A 23 13.34 19.71 7.86
CA GLU A 23 12.22 19.27 8.68
C GLU A 23 11.49 18.07 8.04
N VAL A 24 11.33 18.09 6.71
CA VAL A 24 10.75 16.96 5.96
C VAL A 24 11.65 15.74 6.04
N VAL A 25 12.95 15.92 5.90
CA VAL A 25 13.94 14.83 5.96
C VAL A 25 13.97 14.23 7.37
N ASP A 26 14.03 15.05 8.40
CA ASP A 26 14.05 14.59 9.81
C ASP A 26 12.79 13.77 10.14
N ASN A 27 11.60 14.24 9.74
CA ASN A 27 10.35 13.51 9.93
C ASN A 27 10.32 12.16 9.16
N MET A 28 10.91 12.11 7.96
CA MET A 28 11.03 10.84 7.23
C MET A 28 11.97 9.86 7.94
N ILE A 29 13.11 10.34 8.44
CA ILE A 29 14.07 9.54 9.18
C ILE A 29 13.43 8.97 10.43
N ASP A 30 12.68 9.77 11.19
CA ASP A 30 11.97 9.33 12.38
C ASP A 30 10.94 8.24 12.07
N LEU A 31 10.18 8.37 10.99
CA LEU A 31 9.24 7.34 10.57
C LEU A 31 9.94 6.03 10.18
N LEU A 32 11.07 6.11 9.48
CA LEU A 32 11.84 4.94 9.08
C LEU A 32 12.46 4.23 10.29
N ASP A 33 12.96 4.99 11.28
CA ASP A 33 13.51 4.44 12.54
C ASP A 33 12.43 3.76 13.38
N LEU A 34 11.19 4.25 13.32
CA LEU A 34 10.02 3.59 13.92
C LEU A 34 9.58 2.32 13.17
N GLY A 35 10.24 1.97 12.05
CA GLY A 35 9.96 0.77 11.26
C GLY A 35 8.91 0.95 10.18
N PHE A 36 8.56 2.21 9.83
CA PHE A 36 7.64 2.46 8.73
C PHE A 36 8.31 2.08 7.41
N PRO A 37 7.68 1.23 6.55
CA PRO A 37 8.34 0.74 5.34
C PRO A 37 8.60 1.85 4.33
N VAL A 38 9.76 1.82 3.67
CA VAL A 38 10.13 2.76 2.60
C VAL A 38 9.08 2.83 1.50
N LYS A 39 8.58 1.67 1.06
CA LYS A 39 7.51 1.57 0.07
C LYS A 39 6.25 2.34 0.51
N ALA A 40 5.78 2.11 1.73
CA ALA A 40 4.59 2.75 2.24
C ALA A 40 4.78 4.27 2.39
N LEU A 41 5.97 4.72 2.76
CA LEU A 41 6.31 6.14 2.84
C LEU A 41 6.30 6.79 1.45
N ALA A 42 6.93 6.17 0.46
CA ALA A 42 6.90 6.63 -0.93
C ALA A 42 5.47 6.73 -1.48
N GLU A 43 4.67 5.68 -1.28
CA GLU A 43 3.25 5.64 -1.69
C GLU A 43 2.42 6.73 -1.00
N SER A 44 2.67 6.98 0.28
CA SER A 44 1.96 8.03 1.03
C SER A 44 2.25 9.42 0.48
N VAL A 45 3.53 9.72 0.20
CA VAL A 45 3.96 11.01 -0.38
C VAL A 45 3.33 11.21 -1.77
N LEU A 46 3.36 10.19 -2.60
CA LEU A 46 2.82 10.24 -3.96
C LEU A 46 1.29 10.38 -3.94
N THR A 47 0.60 9.63 -3.08
CA THR A 47 -0.85 9.72 -2.93
C THR A 47 -1.28 11.10 -2.45
N ALA A 48 -0.59 11.66 -1.47
CA ALA A 48 -0.84 13.01 -0.98
C ALA A 48 -0.66 14.06 -2.09
N SER A 49 0.34 13.89 -2.96
CA SER A 49 0.61 14.78 -4.09
C SER A 49 -0.48 14.73 -5.15
N VAL A 50 -1.01 13.53 -5.46
CA VAL A 50 -2.17 13.36 -6.34
C VAL A 50 -3.42 14.00 -5.74
N ALA A 51 -3.66 13.77 -4.45
CA ALA A 51 -4.80 14.39 -3.74
C ALA A 51 -4.72 15.92 -3.70
N ALA A 52 -3.51 16.47 -3.62
CA ALA A 52 -3.26 17.90 -3.71
C ALA A 52 -3.41 18.47 -5.13
N GLY A 53 -3.50 17.60 -6.16
CA GLY A 53 -3.64 18.01 -7.55
C GLY A 53 -2.33 18.39 -8.23
N TRP A 54 -1.18 18.06 -7.65
CA TRP A 54 0.12 18.42 -8.20
C TRP A 54 0.43 17.64 -9.49
N HIS A 55 0.16 16.34 -9.51
CA HIS A 55 0.31 15.48 -10.69
C HIS A 55 -0.73 14.36 -10.70
N THR A 56 -0.78 13.60 -11.80
CA THR A 56 -1.70 12.47 -11.96
C THR A 56 -1.19 11.21 -11.27
N ILE A 57 -2.08 10.23 -11.09
CA ILE A 57 -1.71 8.91 -10.61
C ILE A 57 -0.75 8.19 -11.56
N ASP A 58 -0.88 8.40 -12.87
CA ASP A 58 0.01 7.80 -13.87
C ASP A 58 1.44 8.28 -13.69
N ILE A 59 1.62 9.58 -13.44
CA ILE A 59 2.93 10.15 -13.09
C ILE A 59 3.46 9.56 -11.80
N SER A 60 2.62 9.42 -10.77
CA SER A 60 3.01 8.75 -9.51
C SER A 60 3.58 7.36 -9.75
N LEU A 61 2.93 6.56 -10.58
CA LEU A 61 3.38 5.19 -10.90
C LEU A 61 4.74 5.20 -11.63
N ILE A 62 4.95 6.15 -12.53
CA ILE A 62 6.21 6.28 -13.26
C ILE A 62 7.36 6.66 -12.32
N ILE A 63 7.14 7.62 -11.41
CA ILE A 63 8.20 8.13 -10.52
C ILE A 63 8.37 7.34 -9.23
N ALA A 64 7.43 6.44 -8.89
CA ALA A 64 7.46 5.66 -7.65
C ALA A 64 8.78 4.90 -7.42
N PRO A 65 9.37 4.20 -8.40
CA PRO A 65 10.67 3.53 -8.19
C PRO A 65 11.79 4.51 -7.85
N PHE A 66 11.79 5.68 -8.46
CA PHE A 66 12.77 6.72 -8.16
C PHE A 66 12.61 7.24 -6.74
N MET A 67 11.38 7.52 -6.33
CA MET A 67 11.05 7.99 -4.98
C MET A 67 11.46 6.97 -3.91
N HIS A 68 11.19 5.69 -4.16
CA HIS A 68 11.60 4.60 -3.28
C HIS A 68 13.12 4.56 -3.08
N GLU A 69 13.90 4.58 -4.16
CA GLU A 69 15.36 4.55 -4.08
C GLU A 69 15.93 5.82 -3.43
N HIS A 70 15.32 6.97 -3.66
CA HIS A 70 15.76 8.22 -3.04
C HIS A 70 15.55 8.20 -1.52
N ILE A 71 14.39 7.74 -1.03
CA ILE A 71 14.11 7.59 0.41
C ILE A 71 15.08 6.58 1.05
N LYS A 72 15.40 5.48 0.35
CA LYS A 72 16.45 4.53 0.79
C LYS A 72 17.81 5.20 0.93
N SER A 73 18.16 6.08 0.00
CA SER A 73 19.43 6.83 0.06
C SER A 73 19.49 7.70 1.31
N ILE A 74 18.42 8.43 1.61
CA ILE A 74 18.30 9.25 2.81
C ILE A 74 18.47 8.39 4.08
N ALA A 75 17.79 7.25 4.16
CA ALA A 75 17.91 6.32 5.30
C ALA A 75 19.34 5.81 5.49
N LYS A 76 20.02 5.45 4.39
CA LYS A 76 21.42 5.00 4.40
C LYS A 76 22.39 6.10 4.85
N GLU A 77 22.19 7.32 4.35
CA GLU A 77 23.03 8.47 4.72
C GLU A 77 22.84 8.84 6.19
N ALA A 78 21.62 8.73 6.71
CA ALA A 78 21.31 8.95 8.13
C ALA A 78 21.77 7.79 9.03
N GLY A 79 22.14 6.63 8.47
CA GLY A 79 22.57 5.45 9.23
C GLY A 79 21.43 4.74 9.97
N VAL A 80 20.20 4.93 9.52
CA VAL A 80 18.99 4.33 10.12
C VAL A 80 18.72 2.95 9.49
N ASN A 81 18.32 2.00 10.33
CA ASN A 81 17.83 0.71 9.87
C ASN A 81 16.41 0.90 9.30
N TYR A 82 16.18 0.44 8.09
CA TYR A 82 14.89 0.58 7.43
C TYR A 82 14.37 -0.75 6.89
N VAL A 83 13.05 -0.83 6.75
CA VAL A 83 12.33 -1.93 6.09
C VAL A 83 11.95 -1.48 4.68
N GLU A 84 12.31 -2.24 3.65
CA GLU A 84 11.97 -1.85 2.26
C GLU A 84 10.46 -1.96 1.99
N GLY A 85 9.82 -3.02 2.49
CA GLY A 85 8.38 -3.25 2.30
C GLY A 85 8.02 -3.71 0.88
N LEU A 86 9.01 -4.27 0.14
CA LEU A 86 8.81 -4.83 -1.20
C LEU A 86 8.43 -6.30 -1.19
N ASP A 87 8.60 -6.96 -0.06
CA ASP A 87 8.21 -8.35 0.09
C ASP A 87 6.70 -8.47 -0.14
N GLU A 88 6.30 -9.51 -0.85
CA GLU A 88 4.88 -9.86 -0.91
C GLU A 88 4.38 -9.99 0.53
N PRO A 89 3.20 -9.40 0.82
CA PRO A 89 2.67 -9.49 2.17
C PRO A 89 2.56 -10.98 2.51
N ASP A 90 3.35 -11.42 3.49
CA ASP A 90 3.21 -12.73 4.08
C ASP A 90 1.83 -12.79 4.72
N VAL A 91 0.89 -13.34 3.97
CA VAL A 91 -0.53 -13.41 4.35
C VAL A 91 -0.69 -14.11 5.70
N GLU A 92 0.14 -15.15 5.95
CA GLU A 92 0.13 -15.85 7.22
C GLU A 92 0.64 -14.97 8.37
N LYS A 93 1.68 -14.17 8.11
CA LYS A 93 2.22 -13.23 9.11
C LYS A 93 1.21 -12.13 9.43
N GLN A 94 0.57 -11.56 8.42
CA GLN A 94 -0.48 -10.56 8.60
C GLN A 94 -1.69 -11.12 9.35
N ALA A 95 -2.10 -12.35 9.06
CA ALA A 95 -3.17 -13.02 9.77
C ALA A 95 -2.81 -13.22 11.25
N ARG A 96 -1.59 -13.68 11.54
CA ARG A 96 -1.11 -13.83 12.93
C ARG A 96 -1.04 -12.50 13.67
N GLU A 97 -0.58 -11.44 13.03
CA GLU A 97 -0.53 -10.09 13.62
C GLU A 97 -1.93 -9.55 13.91
N ARG A 98 -2.89 -9.73 12.99
CA ARG A 98 -4.29 -9.36 13.21
C ARG A 98 -4.91 -10.15 14.37
N GLN A 99 -4.70 -11.46 14.43
CA GLN A 99 -5.15 -12.30 15.55
C GLN A 99 -4.53 -11.85 16.88
N ALA A 100 -3.26 -11.47 16.92
CA ALA A 100 -2.61 -10.99 18.12
C ALA A 100 -3.18 -9.63 18.57
N ILE A 101 -3.46 -8.72 17.65
CA ILE A 101 -4.11 -7.44 17.93
C ILE A 101 -5.53 -7.68 18.45
N ARG A 102 -6.29 -8.52 17.79
CA ARG A 102 -7.65 -8.90 18.19
C ARG A 102 -7.68 -9.47 19.62
N ALA A 103 -6.79 -10.42 19.92
CA ALA A 103 -6.71 -11.02 21.25
C ALA A 103 -6.43 -9.96 22.32
N ARG A 104 -5.53 -9.02 22.08
CA ARG A 104 -5.22 -7.93 23.03
C ARG A 104 -6.40 -6.98 23.22
N VAL A 105 -7.08 -6.61 22.13
CA VAL A 105 -8.24 -5.73 22.19
C VAL A 105 -9.39 -6.41 22.93
N SER A 106 -9.69 -7.67 22.62
CA SER A 106 -10.76 -8.42 23.28
C SER A 106 -10.47 -8.68 24.76
N GLU A 107 -9.20 -8.91 25.15
CA GLU A 107 -8.81 -9.04 26.55
C GLU A 107 -9.00 -7.71 27.30
N GLY A 108 -8.54 -6.59 26.71
CA GLY A 108 -8.75 -5.26 27.28
C GLY A 108 -10.23 -4.90 27.46
N LEU A 109 -11.07 -5.27 26.47
CA LEU A 109 -12.51 -5.02 26.53
C LEU A 109 -13.22 -5.92 27.55
N ALA A 110 -12.75 -7.17 27.73
CA ALA A 110 -13.33 -8.10 28.71
C ALA A 110 -13.09 -7.64 30.16
N ASP A 111 -11.96 -7.00 30.41
CA ASP A 111 -11.59 -6.48 31.73
C ASP A 111 -12.22 -5.12 32.04
N THR A 112 -12.92 -4.48 31.07
CA THR A 112 -13.57 -3.18 31.28
C THR A 112 -14.84 -3.32 32.09
N PRO A 113 -14.94 -2.70 33.27
CA PRO A 113 -16.15 -2.72 34.10
C PRO A 113 -17.37 -2.16 33.34
N GLN A 114 -18.55 -2.64 33.69
CA GLN A 114 -19.79 -2.33 32.97
C GLN A 114 -20.17 -0.85 33.05
N ASP A 115 -19.74 -0.17 34.09
CA ASP A 115 -19.93 1.27 34.35
C ASP A 115 -18.89 2.18 33.67
N GLU A 116 -17.80 1.60 33.15
CA GLU A 116 -16.76 2.28 32.39
C GLU A 116 -16.89 2.09 30.87
N ARG A 117 -17.92 1.41 30.42
CA ARG A 117 -18.21 1.17 29.00
C ARG A 117 -18.79 2.45 28.40
N ASP A 118 -17.93 3.19 27.75
CA ASP A 118 -18.25 4.44 27.06
C ASP A 118 -18.25 4.27 25.53
N ALA A 119 -18.35 5.39 24.83
CA ALA A 119 -18.29 5.41 23.36
C ALA A 119 -16.99 4.83 22.78
N GLY A 120 -15.90 4.83 23.54
CA GLY A 120 -14.64 4.19 23.15
C GLY A 120 -14.73 2.67 23.16
N TYR A 121 -15.44 2.10 24.14
CA TYR A 121 -15.73 0.67 24.21
C TYR A 121 -16.58 0.21 23.02
N ASP A 122 -17.66 0.95 22.72
CA ASP A 122 -18.55 0.62 21.61
C ASP A 122 -17.80 0.69 20.26
N MET A 123 -16.95 1.70 20.06
CA MET A 123 -16.14 1.82 18.86
C MET A 123 -15.10 0.69 18.72
N ALA A 124 -14.52 0.23 19.82
CA ALA A 124 -13.60 -0.89 19.81
C ALA A 124 -14.29 -2.22 19.49
N MET A 125 -15.51 -2.41 19.97
CA MET A 125 -16.35 -3.57 19.62
C MET A 125 -16.74 -3.55 18.14
N GLU A 126 -17.13 -2.40 17.60
CA GLU A 126 -17.44 -2.24 16.18
C GLU A 126 -16.20 -2.50 15.30
N ALA A 127 -15.02 -2.05 15.73
CA ALA A 127 -13.75 -2.31 15.02
C ALA A 127 -13.43 -3.82 15.00
N LEU A 128 -13.68 -4.56 16.07
CA LEU A 128 -13.52 -6.02 16.08
C LEU A 128 -14.48 -6.71 15.11
N ASP A 129 -15.74 -6.27 15.05
CA ASP A 129 -16.76 -6.81 14.15
C ASP A 129 -16.40 -6.60 12.67
N VAL A 130 -15.81 -5.44 12.35
CA VAL A 130 -15.31 -5.14 11.00
C VAL A 130 -14.13 -6.03 10.63
N LEU A 131 -13.22 -6.30 11.57
CA LEU A 131 -12.09 -7.20 11.36
C LEU A 131 -12.56 -8.64 11.12
N ASP A 132 -13.57 -9.11 11.87
CA ASP A 132 -14.12 -10.44 11.70
C ASP A 132 -14.77 -10.63 10.33
N LYS A 133 -15.54 -9.65 9.88
CA LYS A 133 -16.15 -9.67 8.54
C LYS A 133 -15.10 -9.65 7.42
N ALA A 134 -14.03 -8.88 7.60
CA ALA A 134 -12.95 -8.83 6.63
C ALA A 134 -12.18 -10.17 6.54
N GLU A 135 -12.07 -10.93 7.63
CA GLU A 135 -11.48 -12.28 7.62
C GLU A 135 -12.40 -13.28 6.91
N GLU A 136 -13.70 -13.25 7.17
CA GLU A 136 -14.70 -14.13 6.51
C GLU A 136 -14.75 -13.87 5.00
N ASP A 137 -14.73 -12.60 4.56
CA ASP A 137 -14.71 -12.24 3.15
C ASP A 137 -13.41 -12.71 2.46
N TYR A 138 -12.29 -12.66 3.16
CA TYR A 138 -11.00 -13.11 2.64
C TYR A 138 -10.92 -14.64 2.50
N GLU A 139 -11.42 -15.39 3.47
CA GLU A 139 -11.50 -16.85 3.42
C GLU A 139 -12.42 -17.32 2.28
N THR A 140 -13.56 -16.66 2.10
CA THR A 140 -14.49 -16.98 1.00
C THR A 140 -13.92 -16.71 -0.37
N LEU A 141 -13.05 -15.69 -0.52
CA LEU A 141 -12.35 -15.41 -1.78
C LEU A 141 -11.26 -16.43 -2.11
N GLN A 142 -10.61 -17.01 -1.09
CA GLN A 142 -9.62 -18.07 -1.29
C GLN A 142 -10.24 -19.44 -1.58
N GLU A 143 -11.45 -19.70 -1.07
CA GLU A 143 -12.18 -20.95 -1.32
C GLU A 143 -12.95 -20.94 -2.66
N ALA A 144 -13.07 -19.77 -3.32
CA ALA A 144 -13.71 -19.71 -4.63
C ALA A 144 -12.91 -20.54 -5.64
N PRO A 145 -13.49 -21.57 -6.31
CA PRO A 145 -12.79 -22.35 -7.30
C PRO A 145 -12.32 -21.42 -8.42
N GLU A 146 -11.05 -21.52 -8.79
CA GLU A 146 -10.51 -20.83 -9.97
C GLU A 146 -11.40 -21.20 -11.16
N GLU A 147 -12.13 -20.23 -11.71
CA GLU A 147 -12.85 -20.44 -12.95
C GLU A 147 -11.83 -20.88 -14.02
N PRO A 148 -12.09 -21.99 -14.73
CA PRO A 148 -11.17 -22.44 -15.76
C PRO A 148 -11.01 -21.32 -16.78
N VAL A 149 -9.78 -20.86 -16.94
CA VAL A 149 -9.41 -19.88 -17.97
C VAL A 149 -9.79 -20.54 -19.30
N GLU A 150 -10.86 -20.07 -19.96
CA GLU A 150 -11.19 -20.48 -21.33
C GLU A 150 -9.98 -20.13 -22.18
N GLU A 151 -9.23 -21.17 -22.59
CA GLU A 151 -8.22 -21.03 -23.64
C GLU A 151 -8.88 -20.37 -24.84
N THR A 152 -8.59 -19.11 -25.04
CA THR A 152 -8.99 -18.40 -26.25
C THR A 152 -8.26 -19.09 -27.41
N GLN A 153 -8.98 -19.97 -28.12
CA GLN A 153 -8.46 -20.59 -29.32
C GLN A 153 -8.08 -19.49 -30.31
N GLU A 154 -6.80 -19.39 -30.61
CA GLU A 154 -6.31 -18.52 -31.68
C GLU A 154 -7.05 -18.87 -32.98
N PRO A 155 -7.58 -17.89 -33.72
CA PRO A 155 -8.22 -18.17 -35.00
C PRO A 155 -7.18 -18.72 -35.95
N GLN A 156 -7.35 -20.00 -36.34
CA GLN A 156 -6.54 -20.65 -37.38
C GLN A 156 -6.68 -19.83 -38.68
N MET A 157 -5.65 -19.07 -39.04
CA MET A 157 -5.56 -18.47 -40.35
C MET A 157 -5.54 -19.58 -41.41
N GLN A 158 -6.67 -19.75 -42.08
CA GLN A 158 -6.76 -20.58 -43.29
C GLN A 158 -5.82 -19.97 -44.35
N ARG A 159 -4.71 -20.64 -44.59
CA ARG A 159 -3.85 -20.39 -45.74
C ARG A 159 -4.70 -20.64 -47.00
N GLY A 160 -5.24 -19.60 -47.57
CA GLY A 160 -5.88 -19.61 -48.87
C GLY A 160 -4.86 -19.99 -49.93
N LEU A 161 -5.16 -21.12 -50.54
CA LEU A 161 -4.48 -21.68 -51.71
C LEU A 161 -4.74 -20.75 -52.91
N MET A 162 -3.72 -20.01 -53.36
CA MET A 162 -3.71 -19.41 -54.69
C MET A 162 -2.60 -20.07 -55.50
N ALA A 163 -2.95 -21.24 -56.04
CA ALA A 163 -2.29 -21.76 -57.23
C ALA A 163 -3.03 -21.25 -58.47
N ARG A 164 -2.28 -20.60 -59.35
CA ARG A 164 -2.46 -20.42 -60.80
C ARG A 164 -1.41 -19.45 -61.28
N GLY A 165 -0.62 -19.74 -62.23
CA GLY A 165 -0.57 -20.50 -63.44
C GLY A 165 0.42 -19.82 -64.35
#